data_b924776e839e1c3aa9ae3823f2abd9ac
#
_entry.id   b924776e839e1c3aa9ae3823f2abd9ac
#
_cell.length_a   1.000
_cell.length_b   1.000
_cell.length_c   1.000
_cell.angle_alpha   90.00
_cell.angle_beta   90.00
_cell.angle_gamma   90.00
#
_symmetry.space_group_name_H-M   'P 1'
#
loop_
_entity.id
_entity.type
_entity.pdbx_description
1 polymer ?
#
loop_
_entity_poly.entity_id
_entity_poly.type
_entity_poly.pdbx_seq_one_letter_code
_entity_poly.pdbx_strand_id
1 'polypeptide(L)'
;PGQPGSETWKDDHNAWKTGGGGIWQTGSYDPESNLYIFGTGNPYPIYDAEYRPGDNLYTDSVVAIDVATGERAWHFQYTPNDSWDYDEVGVHMLYDIAIDGQFRKVVGHYARNGFFYSVDRNNGAFIKGAQYVNDLTWTSGLDPVTGRPLDYDPNLDVQIYNPEARALRADRDVMKRACPTWHGGIAHQPLAYNPVKQIAYGAGTEGCFSQTGAAVVPRSPDGGIDLEASERRESSSDLYYGSVTAFDAVEHKVIAKAVTDIEVRSGVINTAGGLVFTALQDGWVVAYNDETLQELWRFNVGTPLKGAPVTYAIGPKQYVAVQASGRHLHPVKYDNLENSSYLFVFALDR
;
A
#
# COMPACT_ATOMS: atom_id res chain seq x y z
N PRO A 1 -13.15 -24.23 2.53
CA PRO A 1 -13.23 -24.98 3.77
C PRO A 1 -12.29 -26.18 3.75
N GLY A 2 -11.65 -26.47 4.91
CA GLY A 2 -10.71 -27.59 5.04
C GLY A 2 -9.31 -27.36 4.47
N GLN A 3 -9.05 -26.22 3.85
CA GLN A 3 -7.70 -25.81 3.48
C GLN A 3 -7.05 -25.00 4.61
N PRO A 4 -5.72 -25.05 4.79
CA PRO A 4 -5.04 -24.21 5.77
C PRO A 4 -5.40 -22.73 5.61
N GLY A 5 -5.76 -22.06 6.70
CA GLY A 5 -6.24 -20.67 6.72
C GLY A 5 -7.76 -20.52 6.69
N SER A 6 -8.51 -21.55 6.25
CA SER A 6 -9.98 -21.49 6.26
C SER A 6 -10.59 -21.41 7.66
N GLU A 7 -9.86 -21.88 8.67
CA GLU A 7 -10.23 -21.79 10.09
C GLU A 7 -10.21 -20.38 10.65
N THR A 8 -9.62 -19.44 9.91
CA THR A 8 -9.57 -18.03 10.28
C THR A 8 -10.79 -17.23 9.80
N TRP A 9 -11.69 -17.87 9.07
CA TRP A 9 -13.01 -17.36 8.72
C TRP A 9 -14.02 -18.00 9.67
N LYS A 10 -14.39 -17.27 10.72
CA LYS A 10 -15.15 -17.81 11.85
C LYS A 10 -16.67 -17.57 11.75
N ASP A 11 -17.13 -17.18 10.57
CA ASP A 11 -18.57 -17.03 10.29
C ASP A 11 -19.26 -18.37 10.04
N ASP A 12 -20.59 -18.40 10.16
CA ASP A 12 -21.45 -19.57 9.94
C ASP A 12 -22.15 -19.59 8.56
N HIS A 13 -21.94 -18.55 7.74
CA HIS A 13 -22.63 -18.35 6.45
C HIS A 13 -21.70 -18.34 5.24
N ASN A 14 -20.43 -18.73 5.40
CA ASN A 14 -19.43 -18.79 4.35
C ASN A 14 -19.10 -17.42 3.72
N ALA A 15 -18.81 -16.41 4.54
CA ALA A 15 -18.47 -15.07 4.08
C ALA A 15 -17.32 -15.04 3.04
N TRP A 16 -16.37 -15.98 3.12
CA TRP A 16 -15.29 -16.15 2.14
C TRP A 16 -15.79 -16.32 0.69
N LYS A 17 -17.04 -16.74 0.46
CA LYS A 17 -17.64 -16.85 -0.88
C LYS A 17 -18.06 -15.51 -1.46
N THR A 18 -18.14 -14.47 -0.66
CA THR A 18 -18.58 -13.14 -1.12
C THR A 18 -17.48 -12.37 -1.80
N GLY A 19 -16.24 -12.85 -1.71
CA GLY A 19 -15.07 -12.25 -2.35
C GLY A 19 -14.04 -11.75 -1.35
N GLY A 20 -13.10 -10.94 -1.83
CA GLY A 20 -11.94 -10.46 -1.08
C GLY A 20 -10.66 -11.18 -1.46
N GLY A 21 -9.53 -10.67 -0.96
CA GLY A 21 -8.20 -11.23 -1.22
C GLY A 21 -7.78 -11.18 -2.69
N GLY A 22 -8.33 -10.26 -3.47
CA GLY A 22 -8.04 -10.15 -4.89
C GLY A 22 -6.56 -9.86 -5.16
N ILE A 23 -6.00 -10.48 -6.20
CA ILE A 23 -4.63 -10.23 -6.69
C ILE A 23 -4.76 -9.34 -7.92
N TRP A 24 -4.72 -8.02 -7.74
CA TRP A 24 -4.94 -7.09 -8.84
C TRP A 24 -3.68 -6.30 -9.24
N GLN A 25 -2.53 -6.66 -8.65
CA GLN A 25 -1.19 -6.18 -9.04
C GLN A 25 -0.26 -7.36 -9.31
N THR A 26 0.81 -7.10 -10.07
CA THR A 26 1.84 -8.09 -10.36
C THR A 26 2.74 -8.31 -9.15
N GLY A 27 3.11 -9.58 -8.91
CA GLY A 27 4.09 -9.94 -7.90
C GLY A 27 5.53 -9.86 -8.41
N SER A 28 6.46 -10.27 -7.55
CA SER A 28 7.89 -10.37 -7.81
C SER A 28 8.31 -11.84 -7.87
N TYR A 29 9.15 -12.19 -8.85
CA TYR A 29 9.73 -13.54 -8.95
C TYR A 29 11.14 -13.54 -8.38
N ASP A 30 11.40 -14.47 -7.45
CA ASP A 30 12.74 -14.76 -6.94
C ASP A 30 13.31 -15.99 -7.66
N PRO A 31 14.28 -15.83 -8.58
CA PRO A 31 14.87 -16.96 -9.31
C PRO A 31 15.73 -17.85 -8.42
N GLU A 32 16.18 -17.38 -7.28
CA GLU A 32 17.06 -18.13 -6.39
C GLU A 32 16.29 -19.16 -5.56
N SER A 33 15.14 -18.80 -5.05
CA SER A 33 14.24 -19.70 -4.31
C SER A 33 13.14 -20.32 -5.16
N ASN A 34 13.01 -19.90 -6.45
CA ASN A 34 11.93 -20.27 -7.34
C ASN A 34 10.54 -19.91 -6.79
N LEU A 35 10.44 -18.79 -6.08
CA LEU A 35 9.20 -18.32 -5.50
C LEU A 35 8.61 -17.14 -6.29
N TYR A 36 7.30 -17.17 -6.50
CA TYR A 36 6.53 -16.02 -6.92
C TYR A 36 5.84 -15.40 -5.71
N ILE A 37 6.18 -14.12 -5.41
CA ILE A 37 5.81 -13.42 -4.19
C ILE A 37 4.89 -12.26 -4.57
N PHE A 38 3.69 -12.24 -4.02
CA PHE A 38 2.67 -11.24 -4.35
C PHE A 38 1.82 -10.87 -3.13
N GLY A 39 1.22 -9.71 -3.20
CA GLY A 39 0.28 -9.24 -2.19
C GLY A 39 -1.17 -9.59 -2.53
N THR A 40 -1.99 -9.67 -1.50
CA THR A 40 -3.43 -9.88 -1.61
C THR A 40 -4.21 -8.66 -1.10
N GLY A 41 -5.40 -8.48 -1.65
CA GLY A 41 -6.29 -7.39 -1.27
C GLY A 41 -7.05 -7.65 0.02
N ASN A 42 -7.84 -6.66 0.39
CA ASN A 42 -8.70 -6.66 1.56
C ASN A 42 -9.75 -7.78 1.54
N PRO A 43 -10.27 -8.17 2.71
CA PRO A 43 -11.41 -9.07 2.80
C PRO A 43 -12.71 -8.35 2.39
N TYR A 44 -13.72 -9.13 1.98
CA TYR A 44 -15.02 -8.60 1.56
C TYR A 44 -16.15 -9.22 2.37
N PRO A 45 -17.17 -8.47 2.81
CA PRO A 45 -17.39 -7.02 2.66
C PRO A 45 -16.32 -6.20 3.37
N ILE A 46 -15.88 -5.09 2.73
CA ILE A 46 -14.70 -4.34 3.16
C ILE A 46 -14.85 -3.82 4.60
N TYR A 47 -15.93 -3.08 4.88
CA TYR A 47 -16.08 -2.30 6.11
C TYR A 47 -16.90 -2.99 7.21
N ASP A 48 -17.46 -4.18 6.97
CA ASP A 48 -18.23 -4.96 7.94
C ASP A 48 -17.44 -6.18 8.42
N ALA A 49 -16.51 -5.96 9.35
CA ALA A 49 -15.72 -7.03 9.92
C ALA A 49 -16.55 -8.02 10.76
N GLU A 50 -17.69 -7.57 11.30
CA GLU A 50 -18.60 -8.44 12.07
C GLU A 50 -19.39 -9.42 11.17
N TYR A 51 -19.42 -9.17 9.84
CA TYR A 51 -19.94 -10.14 8.87
C TYR A 51 -18.97 -11.30 8.64
N ARG A 52 -17.68 -11.07 8.80
CA ARG A 52 -16.59 -12.01 8.54
C ARG A 52 -15.62 -12.09 9.72
N PRO A 53 -16.06 -12.54 10.91
CA PRO A 53 -15.20 -12.65 12.08
C PRO A 53 -13.98 -13.55 11.81
N GLY A 54 -12.92 -13.33 12.54
CA GLY A 54 -11.61 -13.97 12.40
C GLY A 54 -10.62 -13.16 11.56
N ASP A 55 -9.39 -13.65 11.45
CA ASP A 55 -8.30 -12.96 10.78
C ASP A 55 -8.46 -12.88 9.25
N ASN A 56 -9.32 -13.70 8.67
CA ASN A 56 -9.64 -13.75 7.23
C ASN A 56 -8.44 -14.06 6.32
N LEU A 57 -7.60 -15.06 6.67
CA LEU A 57 -6.49 -15.47 5.79
C LEU A 57 -7.01 -15.92 4.42
N TYR A 58 -6.39 -15.52 3.32
CA TYR A 58 -5.11 -14.81 3.19
C TYR A 58 -5.32 -13.40 2.63
N THR A 59 -6.21 -12.62 3.20
CA THR A 59 -6.40 -11.22 2.83
C THR A 59 -5.32 -10.36 3.49
N ASP A 60 -5.04 -9.18 2.92
CA ASP A 60 -4.07 -8.20 3.43
C ASP A 60 -2.70 -8.82 3.77
N SER A 61 -2.23 -9.66 2.87
CA SER A 61 -1.07 -10.52 3.10
C SER A 61 -0.08 -10.45 1.95
N VAL A 62 1.18 -10.78 2.24
CA VAL A 62 2.09 -11.27 1.22
C VAL A 62 2.06 -12.81 1.23
N VAL A 63 2.02 -13.38 0.04
CA VAL A 63 1.99 -14.83 -0.19
C VAL A 63 3.12 -15.20 -1.14
N ALA A 64 3.84 -16.28 -0.83
CA ALA A 64 4.82 -16.88 -1.72
C ALA A 64 4.35 -18.24 -2.20
N ILE A 65 4.43 -18.46 -3.50
CA ILE A 65 4.09 -19.72 -4.16
C ILE A 65 5.34 -20.30 -4.83
N ASP A 66 5.60 -21.57 -4.61
CA ASP A 66 6.59 -22.31 -5.39
C ASP A 66 6.10 -22.44 -6.84
N VAL A 67 6.89 -21.90 -7.78
CA VAL A 67 6.48 -21.83 -9.20
C VAL A 67 6.43 -23.22 -9.84
N ALA A 68 7.21 -24.18 -9.34
CA ALA A 68 7.24 -25.54 -9.90
C ALA A 68 6.01 -26.37 -9.48
N THR A 69 5.49 -26.15 -8.26
CA THR A 69 4.39 -26.96 -7.71
C THR A 69 3.04 -26.23 -7.69
N GLY A 70 3.07 -24.88 -7.66
CA GLY A 70 1.91 -24.05 -7.42
C GLY A 70 1.45 -24.04 -5.95
N GLU A 71 2.21 -24.66 -5.06
CA GLU A 71 1.89 -24.72 -3.64
C GLU A 71 2.36 -23.45 -2.91
N ARG A 72 1.59 -23.05 -1.88
CA ARG A 72 2.01 -21.96 -1.02
C ARG A 72 3.17 -22.38 -0.13
N ALA A 73 4.33 -21.69 -0.29
CA ALA A 73 5.51 -21.89 0.51
C ALA A 73 5.37 -21.23 1.90
N TRP A 74 4.96 -19.96 1.92
CA TRP A 74 4.76 -19.16 3.13
C TRP A 74 3.83 -17.98 2.90
N HIS A 75 3.44 -17.30 3.98
CA HIS A 75 2.71 -16.02 3.96
C HIS A 75 3.05 -15.19 5.20
N PHE A 76 2.75 -13.91 5.10
CA PHE A 76 2.72 -12.98 6.24
C PHE A 76 1.51 -12.05 6.08
N GLN A 77 0.67 -11.91 7.12
CA GLN A 77 -0.49 -11.05 7.10
C GLN A 77 -0.19 -9.73 7.80
N TYR A 78 -0.44 -8.61 7.11
CA TYR A 78 -0.15 -7.25 7.59
C TYR A 78 -1.26 -6.70 8.49
N THR A 79 -2.53 -6.93 8.13
CA THR A 79 -3.69 -6.38 8.83
C THR A 79 -4.77 -7.45 9.02
N PRO A 80 -4.69 -8.28 10.10
CA PRO A 80 -5.73 -9.26 10.41
C PRO A 80 -7.09 -8.58 10.61
N ASN A 81 -8.18 -9.16 10.07
CA ASN A 81 -9.54 -8.64 10.21
C ASN A 81 -9.71 -7.17 9.80
N ASP A 82 -9.07 -6.77 8.68
CA ASP A 82 -9.14 -5.39 8.17
C ASP A 82 -10.58 -4.90 7.97
N SER A 83 -10.83 -3.61 8.21
CA SER A 83 -12.07 -2.90 7.82
C SER A 83 -11.82 -1.45 7.44
N TRP A 84 -10.62 -1.16 6.93
CA TRP A 84 -10.20 0.16 6.47
C TRP A 84 -9.85 0.20 4.99
N ASP A 85 -9.95 -0.96 4.29
CA ASP A 85 -9.58 -1.11 2.88
C ASP A 85 -8.05 -1.06 2.69
N TYR A 86 -7.31 -1.72 3.58
CA TYR A 86 -5.84 -1.73 3.55
C TYR A 86 -5.28 -2.88 2.72
N ASP A 87 -5.70 -2.94 1.43
CA ASP A 87 -5.10 -3.87 0.45
C ASP A 87 -3.58 -3.87 0.46
N GLU A 88 -2.95 -5.02 0.45
CA GLU A 88 -1.49 -5.15 0.44
C GLU A 88 -0.95 -5.69 -0.89
N VAL A 89 -1.65 -5.39 -1.98
CA VAL A 89 -1.26 -5.81 -3.33
C VAL A 89 -0.08 -5.04 -3.92
N GLY A 90 0.37 -3.98 -3.28
CA GLY A 90 1.48 -3.14 -3.73
C GLY A 90 2.78 -3.91 -3.98
N VAL A 91 3.76 -3.23 -4.52
CA VAL A 91 5.05 -3.85 -4.88
C VAL A 91 5.76 -4.42 -3.63
N HIS A 92 6.15 -5.68 -3.72
CA HIS A 92 7.02 -6.36 -2.77
C HIS A 92 8.44 -6.38 -3.35
N MET A 93 9.33 -5.55 -2.79
CA MET A 93 10.71 -5.40 -3.26
C MET A 93 11.58 -6.54 -2.71
N LEU A 94 12.33 -7.19 -3.61
CA LEU A 94 13.25 -8.27 -3.23
C LEU A 94 14.67 -7.71 -3.19
N TYR A 95 15.35 -7.81 -2.05
CA TYR A 95 16.73 -7.36 -1.90
C TYR A 95 17.46 -8.13 -0.80
N ASP A 96 18.77 -8.03 -0.82
CA ASP A 96 19.65 -8.63 0.17
C ASP A 96 20.37 -7.53 0.94
N ILE A 97 20.37 -7.63 2.28
CA ILE A 97 20.81 -6.54 3.14
C ILE A 97 21.28 -7.07 4.50
N ALA A 98 22.20 -6.37 5.15
CA ALA A 98 22.55 -6.63 6.53
C ALA A 98 21.64 -5.83 7.48
N ILE A 99 20.81 -6.51 8.26
CA ILE A 99 19.97 -5.92 9.31
C ILE A 99 20.45 -6.47 10.66
N ASP A 100 20.70 -5.58 11.61
CA ASP A 100 21.20 -5.90 12.95
C ASP A 100 22.46 -6.82 12.90
N GLY A 101 23.35 -6.55 11.91
CA GLY A 101 24.59 -7.29 11.71
C GLY A 101 24.44 -8.67 11.08
N GLN A 102 23.24 -9.08 10.68
CA GLN A 102 22.97 -10.35 10.01
C GLN A 102 22.58 -10.12 8.55
N PHE A 103 23.22 -10.85 7.64
CA PHE A 103 22.84 -10.85 6.23
C PHE A 103 21.48 -11.55 6.05
N ARG A 104 20.54 -10.85 5.41
CA ARG A 104 19.16 -11.28 5.23
C ARG A 104 18.75 -11.17 3.77
N LYS A 105 17.98 -12.13 3.30
CA LYS A 105 17.19 -12.06 2.07
C LYS A 105 15.82 -11.51 2.45
N VAL A 106 15.45 -10.36 1.91
CA VAL A 106 14.33 -9.58 2.40
C VAL A 106 13.27 -9.40 1.32
N VAL A 107 12.02 -9.45 1.74
CA VAL A 107 10.90 -8.83 1.07
C VAL A 107 10.59 -7.55 1.82
N GLY A 108 10.82 -6.40 1.20
CA GLY A 108 10.48 -5.09 1.75
C GLY A 108 9.18 -4.56 1.15
N HIS A 109 8.32 -4.02 1.97
CA HIS A 109 7.02 -3.54 1.54
C HIS A 109 6.57 -2.31 2.30
N TYR A 110 6.18 -1.27 1.56
CA TYR A 110 5.40 -0.14 2.09
C TYR A 110 3.93 -0.58 2.14
N ALA A 111 3.49 -0.99 3.29
CA ALA A 111 2.13 -1.46 3.49
C ALA A 111 1.14 -0.28 3.50
N ARG A 112 -0.04 -0.52 2.95
CA ARG A 112 -1.11 0.47 2.89
C ARG A 112 -1.58 0.91 4.29
N ASN A 113 -1.39 0.04 5.28
CA ASN A 113 -1.69 0.28 6.68
C ASN A 113 -0.77 1.29 7.40
N GLY A 114 0.27 1.81 6.72
CA GLY A 114 1.13 2.88 7.21
C GLY A 114 2.49 2.45 7.75
N PHE A 115 2.81 1.15 7.70
CA PHE A 115 4.11 0.64 8.11
C PHE A 115 4.94 0.17 6.92
N PHE A 116 6.25 0.32 7.03
CA PHE A 116 7.21 -0.39 6.18
C PHE A 116 7.60 -1.69 6.88
N TYR A 117 7.45 -2.81 6.19
CA TYR A 117 7.80 -4.13 6.69
C TYR A 117 9.00 -4.71 5.95
N SER A 118 9.81 -5.47 6.69
CA SER A 118 10.79 -6.39 6.15
C SER A 118 10.50 -7.79 6.69
N VAL A 119 10.27 -8.74 5.78
CA VAL A 119 10.09 -10.15 6.12
C VAL A 119 11.15 -11.00 5.41
N ASP A 120 11.49 -12.16 5.98
CA ASP A 120 12.44 -13.08 5.40
C ASP A 120 11.88 -13.70 4.11
N ARG A 121 12.59 -13.51 3.00
CA ARG A 121 12.18 -13.96 1.67
C ARG A 121 12.03 -15.47 1.54
N ASN A 122 12.72 -16.23 2.39
CA ASN A 122 12.70 -17.70 2.31
C ASN A 122 11.52 -18.32 3.04
N ASN A 123 10.99 -17.67 4.10
CA ASN A 123 10.01 -18.30 4.98
C ASN A 123 8.90 -17.35 5.48
N GLY A 124 8.91 -16.07 5.10
CA GLY A 124 7.91 -15.08 5.51
C GLY A 124 8.00 -14.62 6.97
N ALA A 125 9.07 -15.00 7.70
CA ALA A 125 9.22 -14.57 9.08
C ALA A 125 9.43 -13.04 9.16
N PHE A 126 8.76 -12.41 10.11
CA PHE A 126 8.95 -10.98 10.37
C PHE A 126 10.39 -10.70 10.81
N ILE A 127 11.01 -9.69 10.23
CA ILE A 127 12.35 -9.22 10.59
C ILE A 127 12.25 -7.91 11.36
N LYS A 128 11.61 -6.90 10.75
CA LYS A 128 11.50 -5.57 11.34
C LYS A 128 10.38 -4.78 10.64
N GLY A 129 9.81 -3.79 11.34
CA GLY A 129 8.83 -2.88 10.75
C GLY A 129 8.82 -1.54 11.47
N ALA A 130 8.48 -0.48 10.76
CA ALA A 130 8.35 0.85 11.33
C ALA A 130 7.34 1.71 10.56
N GLN A 131 6.69 2.62 11.27
CA GLN A 131 5.78 3.59 10.69
C GLN A 131 6.50 4.48 9.68
N TYR A 132 5.89 4.68 8.51
CA TYR A 132 6.40 5.62 7.51
C TYR A 132 5.44 6.77 7.21
N VAL A 133 4.16 6.64 7.51
CA VAL A 133 3.17 7.71 7.39
C VAL A 133 3.28 8.72 8.53
N ASN A 134 2.79 9.94 8.34
CA ASN A 134 2.84 10.97 9.38
C ASN A 134 1.88 10.66 10.52
N ASP A 135 0.63 10.31 10.18
CA ASP A 135 -0.42 10.02 11.15
C ASP A 135 -0.83 8.56 11.09
N LEU A 136 -0.85 7.90 12.25
CA LEU A 136 -1.28 6.51 12.40
C LEU A 136 -2.11 6.39 13.67
N THR A 137 -3.36 5.90 13.54
CA THR A 137 -4.29 5.84 14.68
C THR A 137 -5.01 4.51 14.82
N TRP A 138 -5.00 3.65 13.80
CA TRP A 138 -5.74 2.38 13.83
C TRP A 138 -5.15 1.35 14.81
N THR A 139 -3.85 1.47 15.12
CA THR A 139 -3.12 0.67 16.12
C THR A 139 -2.08 1.53 16.81
N SER A 140 -1.61 1.12 17.99
CA SER A 140 -0.53 1.79 18.73
C SER A 140 0.87 1.45 18.22
N GLY A 141 1.00 0.51 17.28
CA GLY A 141 2.29 0.12 16.68
C GLY A 141 2.33 -1.35 16.28
N LEU A 142 3.54 -1.86 16.07
CA LEU A 142 3.80 -3.25 15.75
C LEU A 142 4.52 -3.96 16.91
N ASP A 143 4.12 -5.18 17.17
CA ASP A 143 4.89 -6.09 18.03
C ASP A 143 6.28 -6.34 17.41
N PRO A 144 7.37 -6.09 18.13
CA PRO A 144 8.72 -6.12 17.55
C PRO A 144 9.21 -7.55 17.22
N VAL A 145 8.50 -8.57 17.67
CA VAL A 145 8.87 -9.97 17.43
C VAL A 145 8.07 -10.57 16.29
N THR A 146 6.76 -10.29 16.25
CA THR A 146 5.83 -10.92 15.32
C THR A 146 5.44 -10.02 14.15
N GLY A 147 5.61 -8.70 14.27
CA GLY A 147 5.13 -7.71 13.30
C GLY A 147 3.61 -7.55 13.28
N ARG A 148 2.89 -8.19 14.17
CA ARG A 148 1.44 -7.98 14.32
C ARG A 148 1.16 -6.63 14.97
N PRO A 149 -0.02 -6.04 14.70
CA PRO A 149 -0.45 -4.85 15.44
C PRO A 149 -0.41 -5.08 16.95
N LEU A 150 0.10 -4.13 17.73
CA LEU A 150 0.22 -4.27 19.19
C LEU A 150 -1.12 -4.48 19.89
N ASP A 151 -2.19 -3.94 19.32
CA ASP A 151 -3.55 -4.05 19.88
C ASP A 151 -4.31 -5.27 19.37
N TYR A 152 -3.64 -6.21 18.68
CA TYR A 152 -4.23 -7.47 18.26
C TYR A 152 -4.48 -8.39 19.47
N ASP A 153 -5.73 -8.85 19.63
CA ASP A 153 -6.10 -9.81 20.67
C ASP A 153 -6.52 -11.16 20.02
N PRO A 154 -5.75 -12.24 20.20
CA PRO A 154 -6.05 -13.55 19.61
C PRO A 154 -7.33 -14.19 20.16
N ASN A 155 -7.91 -13.67 21.25
CA ASN A 155 -9.15 -14.14 21.84
C ASN A 155 -10.40 -13.48 21.23
N LEU A 156 -10.24 -12.44 20.41
CA LEU A 156 -11.35 -11.75 19.75
C LEU A 156 -11.55 -12.30 18.34
N ASP A 157 -12.79 -12.62 18.02
CA ASP A 157 -13.17 -12.98 16.66
C ASP A 157 -13.31 -11.76 15.75
N VAL A 158 -13.63 -10.60 16.29
CA VAL A 158 -13.60 -9.30 15.62
C VAL A 158 -12.61 -8.41 16.34
N GLN A 159 -11.55 -8.03 15.63
CA GLN A 159 -10.52 -7.20 16.21
C GLN A 159 -11.00 -5.77 16.45
N ILE A 160 -10.69 -5.20 17.59
CA ILE A 160 -11.05 -3.82 17.94
C ILE A 160 -9.95 -2.84 17.59
N TYR A 161 -8.69 -3.23 17.85
CA TYR A 161 -7.53 -2.32 17.73
C TYR A 161 -7.76 -1.02 18.54
N ASN A 162 -7.83 0.13 17.85
CA ASN A 162 -8.20 1.39 18.48
C ASN A 162 -9.71 1.64 18.36
N PRO A 163 -10.48 1.70 19.47
CA PRO A 163 -11.93 1.93 19.43
C PRO A 163 -12.35 3.26 18.80
N GLU A 164 -11.47 4.28 18.79
CA GLU A 164 -11.75 5.59 18.16
C GLU A 164 -11.54 5.56 16.64
N ALA A 165 -10.81 4.56 16.13
CA ALA A 165 -10.52 4.39 14.70
C ALA A 165 -11.33 3.25 14.08
N ARG A 166 -11.85 2.31 14.88
CA ARG A 166 -12.59 1.13 14.44
C ARG A 166 -14.08 1.39 14.48
N ALA A 167 -14.73 1.39 13.33
CA ALA A 167 -16.19 1.45 13.23
C ALA A 167 -16.77 0.03 13.20
N LEU A 168 -17.69 -0.26 14.12
CA LEU A 168 -18.45 -1.51 14.21
C LEU A 168 -19.92 -1.24 13.87
N ARG A 169 -20.73 -2.30 13.70
CA ARG A 169 -22.17 -2.18 13.39
C ARG A 169 -22.94 -1.31 14.39
N ALA A 170 -22.51 -1.28 15.64
CA ALA A 170 -23.07 -0.41 16.69
C ALA A 170 -22.82 1.08 16.45
N ASP A 171 -21.79 1.41 15.66
CA ASP A 171 -21.36 2.80 15.40
C ASP A 171 -22.01 3.40 14.13
N ARG A 172 -23.22 2.98 13.76
CA ARG A 172 -23.91 3.44 12.52
C ARG A 172 -24.09 4.95 12.44
N ASP A 173 -24.28 5.58 13.58
CA ASP A 173 -24.50 7.03 13.70
C ASP A 173 -23.32 7.75 14.31
N VAL A 174 -22.17 7.06 14.48
CA VAL A 174 -20.96 7.57 15.08
C VAL A 174 -19.82 7.54 14.07
N MET A 175 -19.24 8.70 13.79
CA MET A 175 -18.07 8.80 12.93
C MET A 175 -16.81 8.39 13.70
N LYS A 176 -16.12 7.38 13.22
CA LYS A 176 -14.81 6.95 13.71
C LYS A 176 -13.72 7.43 12.74
N ARG A 177 -12.62 7.95 13.28
CA ARG A 177 -11.53 8.51 12.46
C ARG A 177 -10.30 7.60 12.46
N ALA A 178 -9.90 7.14 11.30
CA ALA A 178 -8.71 6.33 11.09
C ALA A 178 -7.64 7.05 10.26
N CYS A 179 -6.38 6.82 10.61
CA CYS A 179 -5.20 7.23 9.87
C CYS A 179 -4.27 6.00 9.72
N PRO A 180 -3.66 5.79 8.56
CA PRO A 180 -3.79 6.56 7.33
C PRO A 180 -5.20 6.49 6.72
N THR A 181 -5.40 7.17 5.57
CA THR A 181 -6.68 7.18 4.88
C THR A 181 -7.06 5.78 4.34
N TRP A 182 -8.29 5.59 3.88
CA TRP A 182 -8.70 4.35 3.21
C TRP A 182 -7.93 4.09 1.89
N HIS A 183 -7.33 5.12 1.28
CA HIS A 183 -6.34 4.95 0.23
C HIS A 183 -5.02 4.38 0.78
N GLY A 184 -4.87 4.34 2.10
CA GLY A 184 -3.66 3.94 2.78
C GLY A 184 -2.56 4.99 2.65
N GLY A 185 -1.37 4.64 3.05
CA GLY A 185 -0.17 5.41 2.77
C GLY A 185 0.26 5.20 1.31
N ILE A 186 0.87 4.06 1.01
CA ILE A 186 1.22 3.66 -0.37
C ILE A 186 0.40 2.41 -0.71
N ALA A 187 -0.41 2.48 -1.76
CA ALA A 187 -1.28 1.39 -2.17
C ALA A 187 -0.65 0.54 -3.30
N HIS A 188 -0.82 0.98 -4.54
CA HIS A 188 -0.40 0.25 -5.73
C HIS A 188 0.71 0.95 -6.51
N GLN A 189 1.17 2.09 -6.02
CA GLN A 189 2.17 2.89 -6.70
C GLN A 189 3.50 2.13 -6.78
N PRO A 190 4.17 2.12 -7.94
CA PRO A 190 5.49 1.53 -8.09
C PRO A 190 6.51 2.16 -7.12
N LEU A 191 7.29 1.29 -6.52
CA LEU A 191 8.34 1.61 -5.55
C LEU A 191 9.71 1.57 -6.22
N ALA A 192 10.73 2.12 -5.56
CA ALA A 192 12.11 2.00 -5.97
C ALA A 192 13.01 1.64 -4.78
N TYR A 193 14.12 0.96 -5.07
CA TYR A 193 15.14 0.63 -4.08
C TYR A 193 16.53 0.94 -4.61
N ASN A 194 17.32 1.65 -3.82
CA ASN A 194 18.72 1.89 -4.13
C ASN A 194 19.60 0.85 -3.37
N PRO A 195 20.17 -0.13 -4.05
CA PRO A 195 20.93 -1.20 -3.39
C PRO A 195 22.29 -0.75 -2.84
N VAL A 196 22.82 0.38 -3.34
CA VAL A 196 24.10 0.92 -2.86
C VAL A 196 23.91 1.71 -1.56
N LYS A 197 22.86 2.52 -1.50
CA LYS A 197 22.53 3.34 -0.33
C LYS A 197 21.61 2.62 0.64
N GLN A 198 21.00 1.51 0.24
CA GLN A 198 20.05 0.70 1.01
C GLN A 198 18.81 1.51 1.43
N ILE A 199 18.34 2.36 0.51
CA ILE A 199 17.19 3.23 0.71
C ILE A 199 16.03 2.74 -0.17
N ALA A 200 14.87 2.55 0.44
CA ALA A 200 13.60 2.33 -0.25
C ALA A 200 12.88 3.67 -0.47
N TYR A 201 12.29 3.84 -1.65
CA TYR A 201 11.51 5.03 -1.99
C TYR A 201 10.08 4.64 -2.34
N GLY A 202 9.15 5.43 -1.85
CA GLY A 202 7.75 5.29 -2.18
C GLY A 202 7.05 6.63 -2.23
N ALA A 203 5.93 6.70 -2.93
CA ALA A 203 5.10 7.88 -2.98
C ALA A 203 3.63 7.50 -2.80
N GLY A 204 2.89 8.28 -2.05
CA GLY A 204 1.51 7.93 -1.70
C GLY A 204 0.71 9.07 -1.11
N THR A 205 -0.21 8.69 -0.24
CA THR A 205 -1.21 9.55 0.38
C THR A 205 -0.96 9.65 1.87
N GLU A 206 -1.03 10.85 2.39
CA GLU A 206 -1.03 11.15 3.82
C GLU A 206 -2.42 11.66 4.23
N GLY A 207 -2.71 11.57 5.52
CA GLY A 207 -3.95 12.06 6.11
C GLY A 207 -4.85 10.94 6.63
N CYS A 208 -6.08 11.30 6.95
CA CYS A 208 -7.02 10.43 7.66
C CYS A 208 -8.38 10.44 6.97
N PHE A 209 -9.25 9.51 7.34
CA PHE A 209 -10.64 9.50 6.92
C PHE A 209 -11.56 9.20 8.11
N SER A 210 -12.83 9.44 7.93
CA SER A 210 -13.85 9.08 8.91
C SER A 210 -14.91 8.22 8.27
N GLN A 211 -15.38 7.23 9.00
CA GLN A 211 -16.43 6.31 8.56
C GLN A 211 -17.39 5.97 9.70
N THR A 212 -18.63 5.64 9.36
CA THR A 212 -19.59 5.03 10.29
C THR A 212 -19.48 3.49 10.22
N GLY A 213 -20.06 2.81 11.18
CA GLY A 213 -20.20 1.38 11.15
C GLY A 213 -21.05 0.93 9.96
N ALA A 214 -20.60 -0.12 9.28
CA ALA A 214 -21.31 -0.76 8.19
C ALA A 214 -22.08 -1.98 8.67
N ALA A 215 -23.23 -2.26 8.06
CA ALA A 215 -23.89 -3.54 8.18
C ALA A 215 -24.33 -4.00 6.79
N VAL A 216 -23.80 -5.13 6.38
CA VAL A 216 -24.11 -5.72 5.08
C VAL A 216 -25.59 -6.10 4.99
N VAL A 217 -26.20 -5.70 3.90
CA VAL A 217 -27.55 -6.13 3.55
C VAL A 217 -27.46 -7.10 2.37
N PRO A 218 -27.90 -8.37 2.51
CA PRO A 218 -27.98 -9.30 1.39
C PRO A 218 -28.87 -8.73 0.28
N ARG A 219 -28.39 -8.68 -0.96
CA ARG A 219 -29.16 -8.12 -2.10
C ARG A 219 -30.35 -8.97 -2.51
N SER A 220 -30.32 -10.26 -2.34
CA SER A 220 -31.40 -11.18 -2.68
C SER A 220 -31.05 -12.62 -2.34
N PRO A 221 -31.97 -13.58 -2.50
CA PRO A 221 -31.71 -15.02 -2.33
C PRO A 221 -30.55 -15.55 -3.21
N ASP A 222 -30.18 -14.83 -4.27
CA ASP A 222 -29.15 -15.25 -5.23
C ASP A 222 -27.74 -14.78 -4.88
N GLY A 223 -27.51 -14.22 -3.69
CA GLY A 223 -26.18 -14.09 -3.09
C GLY A 223 -25.37 -12.84 -3.43
N GLY A 224 -25.99 -11.77 -3.90
CA GLY A 224 -25.31 -10.46 -3.99
C GLY A 224 -25.36 -9.69 -2.66
N ILE A 225 -24.29 -8.99 -2.32
CA ILE A 225 -24.21 -8.08 -1.16
C ILE A 225 -24.27 -6.64 -1.67
N ASP A 226 -25.13 -5.81 -1.06
CA ASP A 226 -25.15 -4.38 -1.34
C ASP A 226 -24.21 -3.65 -0.38
N LEU A 227 -23.04 -3.26 -0.86
CA LEU A 227 -22.08 -2.50 -0.09
C LEU A 227 -22.42 -1.02 0.02
N GLU A 228 -23.08 -0.46 -0.99
CA GLU A 228 -23.38 0.97 -1.03
C GLU A 228 -24.49 1.36 -0.07
N ALA A 229 -25.37 0.39 0.31
CA ALA A 229 -26.52 0.67 1.16
C ALA A 229 -26.20 0.83 2.65
N SER A 230 -25.00 0.50 3.07
CA SER A 230 -24.73 0.25 4.48
C SER A 230 -23.66 1.11 5.15
N GLU A 231 -22.91 1.91 4.40
CA GLU A 231 -21.86 2.75 5.00
C GLU A 231 -22.00 4.21 4.58
N ARG A 232 -21.63 5.08 5.50
CA ARG A 232 -21.38 6.49 5.20
C ARG A 232 -19.91 6.79 5.49
N ARG A 233 -19.19 7.21 4.45
CA ARG A 233 -17.81 7.71 4.57
C ARG A 233 -17.80 9.21 4.34
N GLU A 234 -17.10 9.90 5.18
CA GLU A 234 -16.70 11.27 4.95
C GLU A 234 -15.20 11.32 4.77
N SER A 235 -14.79 11.44 3.54
CA SER A 235 -13.43 11.82 3.19
C SER A 235 -13.52 13.28 2.72
N SER A 236 -13.16 14.24 3.56
CA SER A 236 -12.96 15.57 3.03
C SER A 236 -11.61 15.60 2.30
N SER A 237 -11.64 16.03 1.06
CA SER A 237 -10.45 16.22 0.22
C SER A 237 -9.40 17.15 0.86
N ASP A 238 -9.82 17.98 1.80
CA ASP A 238 -8.98 18.91 2.53
C ASP A 238 -8.05 18.22 3.55
N LEU A 239 -8.28 16.93 3.80
CA LEU A 239 -7.48 16.13 4.74
C LEU A 239 -6.43 15.26 4.05
N TYR A 240 -6.39 15.23 2.71
CA TYR A 240 -5.46 14.42 1.94
C TYR A 240 -4.40 15.27 1.28
N TYR A 241 -3.17 14.87 1.46
CA TYR A 241 -2.00 15.40 0.77
C TYR A 241 -1.10 14.24 0.35
N GLY A 242 -0.07 14.53 -0.39
CA GLY A 242 0.85 13.48 -0.84
C GLY A 242 2.19 13.55 -0.14
N SER A 243 2.93 12.46 -0.24
CA SER A 243 4.34 12.45 0.13
C SER A 243 5.15 11.55 -0.78
N VAL A 244 6.43 11.91 -0.96
CA VAL A 244 7.49 11.01 -1.39
C VAL A 244 8.34 10.72 -0.16
N THR A 245 8.56 9.46 0.14
CA THR A 245 9.28 9.02 1.34
C THR A 245 10.54 8.26 0.96
N ALA A 246 11.67 8.64 1.54
CA ALA A 246 12.91 7.87 1.56
C ALA A 246 13.04 7.18 2.92
N PHE A 247 13.19 5.86 2.90
CA PHE A 247 13.22 5.01 4.08
C PHE A 247 14.52 4.21 4.13
N ASP A 248 15.24 4.31 5.22
CA ASP A 248 16.42 3.50 5.48
C ASP A 248 16.01 2.06 5.78
N ALA A 249 16.31 1.14 4.87
CA ALA A 249 15.90 -0.25 4.99
C ALA A 249 16.74 -1.05 6.02
N VAL A 250 17.88 -0.51 6.49
CA VAL A 250 18.69 -1.10 7.56
C VAL A 250 18.17 -0.69 8.92
N GLU A 251 18.10 0.63 9.15
CA GLU A 251 17.71 1.20 10.43
C GLU A 251 16.19 1.16 10.65
N HIS A 252 15.40 0.96 9.58
CA HIS A 252 13.94 1.02 9.59
C HIS A 252 13.41 2.35 10.10
N LYS A 253 13.76 3.41 9.42
CA LYS A 253 13.31 4.77 9.72
C LYS A 253 13.16 5.61 8.47
N VAL A 254 12.22 6.55 8.50
CA VAL A 254 12.14 7.62 7.50
C VAL A 254 13.36 8.51 7.64
N ILE A 255 14.12 8.71 6.55
CA ILE A 255 15.29 9.61 6.52
C ILE A 255 14.97 10.94 5.86
N ALA A 256 14.05 10.95 4.91
CA ALA A 256 13.57 12.17 4.27
C ALA A 256 12.13 11.99 3.77
N LYS A 257 11.39 13.09 3.71
CA LYS A 257 10.04 13.13 3.15
C LYS A 257 9.82 14.45 2.42
N ALA A 258 9.38 14.37 1.16
CA ALA A 258 8.91 15.52 0.40
C ALA A 258 7.38 15.50 0.40
N VAL A 259 6.77 16.56 0.91
CA VAL A 259 5.30 16.73 0.98
C VAL A 259 4.81 17.41 -0.28
N THR A 260 3.67 16.97 -0.80
CA THR A 260 2.98 17.55 -1.95
C THR A 260 1.55 17.93 -1.58
N ASP A 261 1.00 18.95 -2.23
CA ASP A 261 -0.34 19.48 -1.92
C ASP A 261 -1.48 18.48 -2.19
N ILE A 262 -1.21 17.48 -3.01
CA ILE A 262 -2.16 16.42 -3.39
C ILE A 262 -1.49 15.05 -3.32
N GLU A 263 -2.30 14.02 -3.16
CA GLU A 263 -1.83 12.64 -3.15
C GLU A 263 -1.00 12.28 -4.40
N VAL A 264 0.05 11.49 -4.23
CA VAL A 264 0.87 10.99 -5.33
C VAL A 264 0.35 9.62 -5.76
N ARG A 265 -0.10 9.51 -7.01
CA ARG A 265 -0.67 8.28 -7.58
C ARG A 265 0.22 7.57 -8.58
N SER A 266 1.33 8.21 -8.98
CA SER A 266 2.19 7.71 -10.04
C SER A 266 3.26 6.72 -9.59
N GLY A 267 3.74 6.83 -8.36
CA GLY A 267 4.91 6.09 -7.87
C GLY A 267 6.24 6.80 -8.15
N VAL A 268 7.33 6.10 -7.96
CA VAL A 268 8.69 6.67 -8.03
C VAL A 268 9.64 5.78 -8.83
N ILE A 269 10.70 6.39 -9.39
CA ILE A 269 11.91 5.68 -9.83
C ILE A 269 13.14 6.34 -9.21
N ASN A 270 14.17 5.54 -8.90
CA ASN A 270 15.49 6.01 -8.50
C ASN A 270 16.50 5.74 -9.61
N THR A 271 17.48 6.62 -9.75
CA THR A 271 18.56 6.48 -10.73
C THR A 271 19.92 6.45 -10.06
N ALA A 272 20.90 5.79 -10.70
CA ALA A 272 22.28 5.75 -10.23
C ALA A 272 22.93 7.15 -10.16
N GLY A 273 22.35 8.15 -10.80
CA GLY A 273 22.79 9.56 -10.74
C GLY A 273 22.33 10.29 -9.49
N GLY A 274 21.74 9.63 -8.49
CA GLY A 274 21.33 10.25 -7.23
C GLY A 274 20.00 11.01 -7.31
N LEU A 275 19.11 10.62 -8.21
CA LEU A 275 17.81 11.25 -8.40
C LEU A 275 16.65 10.29 -8.14
N VAL A 276 15.59 10.82 -7.53
CA VAL A 276 14.28 10.19 -7.45
C VAL A 276 13.29 11.00 -8.28
N PHE A 277 12.62 10.37 -9.24
CA PHE A 277 11.58 11.01 -10.05
C PHE A 277 10.21 10.53 -9.63
N THR A 278 9.25 11.45 -9.66
CA THR A 278 7.82 11.17 -9.54
C THR A 278 7.02 12.07 -10.49
N ALA A 279 5.74 11.78 -10.64
CA ALA A 279 4.83 12.55 -11.45
C ALA A 279 3.57 12.88 -10.63
N LEU A 280 3.15 14.14 -10.62
CA LEU A 280 2.08 14.62 -9.76
C LEU A 280 0.77 14.83 -10.54
N GLN A 281 -0.35 14.71 -9.87
CA GLN A 281 -1.66 14.84 -10.49
C GLN A 281 -1.97 16.26 -11.01
N ASP A 282 -1.23 17.28 -10.56
CA ASP A 282 -1.29 18.65 -11.07
C ASP A 282 -0.39 18.92 -12.29
N GLY A 283 0.14 17.85 -12.88
CA GLY A 283 0.91 17.91 -14.12
C GLY A 283 2.41 18.11 -13.95
N TRP A 284 2.94 18.14 -12.72
CA TRP A 284 4.38 18.27 -12.51
C TRP A 284 5.10 16.93 -12.58
N VAL A 285 6.14 16.86 -13.38
CA VAL A 285 7.21 15.86 -13.27
C VAL A 285 8.30 16.46 -12.41
N VAL A 286 8.68 15.75 -11.35
CA VAL A 286 9.61 16.27 -10.34
C VAL A 286 10.79 15.33 -10.17
N ALA A 287 12.00 15.91 -10.03
CA ALA A 287 13.20 15.20 -9.63
C ALA A 287 13.70 15.72 -8.29
N TYR A 288 13.91 14.79 -7.38
CA TYR A 288 14.45 15.04 -6.04
C TYR A 288 15.86 14.46 -5.90
N ASN A 289 16.64 15.02 -5.00
CA ASN A 289 17.85 14.39 -4.48
C ASN A 289 17.47 13.10 -3.74
N ASP A 290 18.15 11.99 -3.98
CA ASP A 290 17.77 10.67 -3.47
C ASP A 290 18.06 10.46 -1.97
N GLU A 291 18.81 11.32 -1.31
CA GLU A 291 19.08 11.26 0.13
C GLU A 291 18.20 12.23 0.95
N THR A 292 18.05 13.44 0.43
CA THR A 292 17.39 14.51 1.18
C THR A 292 15.96 14.78 0.74
N LEU A 293 15.56 14.25 -0.41
CA LEU A 293 14.32 14.56 -1.12
C LEU A 293 14.11 16.06 -1.34
N GLN A 294 15.22 16.84 -1.36
CA GLN A 294 15.19 18.22 -1.84
C GLN A 294 14.86 18.23 -3.33
N GLU A 295 13.88 19.04 -3.73
CA GLU A 295 13.56 19.23 -5.13
C GLU A 295 14.72 19.88 -5.89
N LEU A 296 15.13 19.26 -6.99
CA LEU A 296 16.21 19.72 -7.84
C LEU A 296 15.72 20.24 -9.20
N TRP A 297 14.61 19.68 -9.69
CA TRP A 297 14.03 20.05 -10.96
C TRP A 297 12.56 19.69 -11.02
N ARG A 298 11.79 20.49 -11.75
CA ARG A 298 10.41 20.14 -12.12
C ARG A 298 10.05 20.71 -13.50
N PHE A 299 9.09 20.05 -14.15
CA PHE A 299 8.49 20.50 -15.40
C PHE A 299 7.00 20.22 -15.40
N ASN A 300 6.17 21.22 -15.73
CA ASN A 300 4.72 21.01 -15.81
C ASN A 300 4.35 20.66 -17.26
N VAL A 301 3.67 19.53 -17.44
CA VAL A 301 3.23 19.03 -18.76
C VAL A 301 1.83 19.51 -19.15
N GLY A 302 1.15 20.25 -18.28
CA GLY A 302 -0.16 20.85 -18.53
C GLY A 302 -1.34 19.87 -18.47
N THR A 303 -1.13 18.63 -18.04
CA THR A 303 -2.18 17.61 -17.93
C THR A 303 -1.89 16.67 -16.75
N PRO A 304 -2.91 16.08 -16.10
CA PRO A 304 -2.70 15.23 -14.93
C PRO A 304 -1.82 14.01 -15.21
N LEU A 305 -0.96 13.67 -14.25
CA LEU A 305 -0.06 12.54 -14.32
C LEU A 305 -0.41 11.50 -13.27
N LYS A 306 -0.60 10.24 -13.70
CA LYS A 306 -0.82 9.07 -12.82
C LYS A 306 0.09 7.90 -13.18
N GLY A 307 0.68 7.92 -14.37
CA GLY A 307 1.65 6.91 -14.81
C GLY A 307 2.97 7.11 -14.08
N ALA A 308 3.56 6.01 -13.61
CA ALA A 308 4.89 6.06 -13.03
C ALA A 308 5.93 6.50 -14.06
N PRO A 309 6.92 7.32 -13.68
CA PRO A 309 8.07 7.58 -14.53
C PRO A 309 8.81 6.27 -14.85
N VAL A 310 9.40 6.20 -16.04
CA VAL A 310 10.33 5.13 -16.40
C VAL A 310 11.61 5.75 -16.93
N THR A 311 12.74 5.07 -16.77
CA THR A 311 14.01 5.51 -17.34
C THR A 311 14.59 4.45 -18.24
N TYR A 312 15.21 4.88 -19.34
CA TYR A 312 15.89 4.02 -20.30
C TYR A 312 17.08 4.76 -20.94
N ALA A 313 17.94 4.04 -21.61
CA ALA A 313 19.06 4.61 -22.33
C ALA A 313 19.07 4.20 -23.81
N ILE A 314 19.48 5.13 -24.68
CA ILE A 314 19.80 4.85 -26.10
C ILE A 314 21.23 5.30 -26.31
N GLY A 315 22.12 4.34 -26.50
CA GLY A 315 23.56 4.60 -26.48
C GLY A 315 23.97 5.21 -25.12
N PRO A 316 24.73 6.30 -25.10
CA PRO A 316 25.17 6.95 -23.86
C PRO A 316 24.13 7.91 -23.29
N LYS A 317 23.01 8.17 -23.95
CA LYS A 317 22.00 9.15 -23.55
C LYS A 317 20.88 8.49 -22.75
N GLN A 318 20.67 8.98 -21.53
CA GLN A 318 19.57 8.56 -20.66
C GLN A 318 18.34 9.42 -20.91
N TYR A 319 17.18 8.78 -20.83
CA TYR A 319 15.87 9.40 -20.98
C TYR A 319 15.00 9.06 -19.77
N VAL A 320 14.13 9.99 -19.42
CA VAL A 320 13.01 9.77 -18.47
C VAL A 320 11.73 9.99 -19.22
N ALA A 321 10.84 9.00 -19.20
CA ALA A 321 9.55 9.08 -19.86
C ALA A 321 8.42 9.00 -18.83
N VAL A 322 7.37 9.80 -19.07
CA VAL A 322 6.17 9.85 -18.22
C VAL A 322 4.95 9.85 -19.12
N GLN A 323 4.03 8.94 -18.86
CA GLN A 323 2.75 8.91 -19.55
C GLN A 323 1.74 9.80 -18.83
N ALA A 324 1.25 10.80 -19.53
CA ALA A 324 0.08 11.56 -19.11
C ALA A 324 -1.17 10.81 -19.56
N SER A 325 -2.03 10.48 -18.63
CA SER A 325 -3.31 9.85 -18.95
C SER A 325 -4.28 10.02 -17.79
N GLY A 326 -5.53 10.23 -18.14
CA GLY A 326 -6.63 10.09 -17.23
C GLY A 326 -7.16 11.37 -16.59
N ARG A 327 -8.27 11.13 -15.92
CA ARG A 327 -9.07 12.11 -15.21
C ARG A 327 -8.43 12.42 -13.86
N HIS A 328 -8.40 13.71 -13.45
CA HIS A 328 -8.15 14.10 -12.05
C HIS A 328 -9.10 13.35 -11.12
N LEU A 329 -8.59 12.88 -9.99
CA LEU A 329 -9.41 12.36 -8.89
C LEU A 329 -9.94 13.48 -7.98
N HIS A 330 -9.38 14.68 -8.08
CA HIS A 330 -9.78 15.85 -7.31
C HIS A 330 -10.42 16.93 -8.20
N PRO A 331 -11.75 16.95 -8.35
CA PRO A 331 -12.44 17.89 -9.24
C PRO A 331 -12.31 19.36 -8.83
N VAL A 332 -12.05 19.63 -7.55
CA VAL A 332 -12.16 21.01 -7.02
C VAL A 332 -10.87 21.84 -7.16
N LYS A 333 -9.69 21.22 -7.22
CA LYS A 333 -8.41 21.96 -7.28
C LYS A 333 -7.87 22.22 -8.68
N TYR A 334 -8.30 21.50 -9.71
CA TYR A 334 -7.61 21.45 -11.02
C TYR A 334 -8.57 21.37 -12.22
N ASP A 335 -9.74 21.98 -12.14
CA ASP A 335 -10.74 22.03 -13.22
C ASP A 335 -10.22 22.61 -14.56
N ASN A 336 -9.00 23.20 -14.52
CA ASN A 336 -8.39 23.86 -15.67
C ASN A 336 -7.39 22.96 -16.44
N LEU A 337 -7.13 21.73 -16.00
CA LEU A 337 -6.24 20.83 -16.72
C LEU A 337 -7.04 20.00 -17.72
N GLU A 338 -6.68 20.09 -18.99
CA GLU A 338 -7.27 19.27 -20.04
C GLU A 338 -6.88 17.80 -19.88
N ASN A 339 -7.84 16.92 -20.03
CA ASN A 339 -7.58 15.48 -20.09
C ASN A 339 -6.97 15.13 -21.45
N SER A 340 -5.70 14.80 -21.43
CA SER A 340 -4.94 14.45 -22.63
C SER A 340 -4.14 13.17 -22.42
N SER A 341 -3.86 12.44 -23.49
CA SER A 341 -3.03 11.24 -23.45
C SER A 341 -1.77 11.51 -24.27
N TYR A 342 -0.66 11.73 -23.56
CA TYR A 342 0.65 11.99 -24.18
C TYR A 342 1.74 11.18 -23.50
N LEU A 343 2.79 10.88 -24.23
CA LEU A 343 4.06 10.40 -23.68
C LEU A 343 5.07 11.56 -23.73
N PHE A 344 5.48 12.04 -22.55
CA PHE A 344 6.54 13.03 -22.41
C PHE A 344 7.87 12.32 -22.19
N VAL A 345 8.89 12.75 -22.91
CA VAL A 345 10.24 12.17 -22.84
C VAL A 345 11.24 13.31 -22.58
N PHE A 346 11.99 13.19 -21.50
CA PHE A 346 12.99 14.15 -21.10
C PHE A 346 14.39 13.56 -21.25
N ALA A 347 15.35 14.39 -21.58
CA ALA A 347 16.77 14.04 -21.61
C ALA A 347 17.60 15.29 -21.32
N LEU A 348 18.79 15.11 -20.77
CA LEU A 348 19.76 16.17 -20.67
C LEU A 348 20.38 16.43 -22.05
N ASP A 349 20.43 17.69 -22.46
CA ASP A 349 21.29 18.11 -23.55
C ASP A 349 22.73 18.15 -23.04
N ARG A 350 23.60 17.39 -23.69
CA ARG A 350 25.05 17.40 -23.42
C ARG A 350 25.74 18.41 -24.30
#